data_fd2615455318b15dffb19f928bace8c6
#
_entry.id   fd2615455318b15dffb19f928bace8c6
#
_cell.length_a   1.000
_cell.length_b   1.000
_cell.length_c   1.000
_cell.angle_alpha   90.00
_cell.angle_beta   90.00
_cell.angle_gamma   90.00
#
_symmetry.space_group_name_H-M   'P 1'
#
loop_
_entity.id
_entity.type
_entity.pdbx_description
1 polymer ?
#
loop_
_entity_poly.entity_id
_entity_poly.type
_entity_poly.pdbx_seq_one_letter_code
_entity_poly.pdbx_strand_id
1 'polypeptide(L)'
;PVGTAYPYIKRFLTFGEDKVYYLDTDGDITRSDYQHTAIQRLELGIDDGNDVAWAQVMGPYLIYYDTKTELMYSCNLDVGTIVLLDFDGVADPSGLCGNGNWVYGLYDGNLAKVRPNGSELQTIYEPDDSLELVSVEHAMENYIILTAKNTANIKKGAENNSADSSAGIKTYCYNLQTGELTQLSAE
;
A
#
# COMPACT_ATOMS: atom_id res chain seq x y z
N PRO A 1 9.91 -24.46 27.67
CA PRO A 1 10.32 -23.11 27.92
C PRO A 1 9.16 -22.23 27.49
N VAL A 2 8.56 -21.53 28.43
CA VAL A 2 7.54 -20.54 28.20
C VAL A 2 8.24 -19.45 27.42
N GLY A 3 7.76 -19.18 26.19
CA GLY A 3 8.29 -18.12 25.39
C GLY A 3 8.29 -16.85 26.20
N THR A 4 9.44 -16.22 26.33
CA THR A 4 9.54 -14.87 26.86
C THR A 4 8.65 -14.00 25.99
N ALA A 5 7.56 -13.49 26.56
CA ALA A 5 6.77 -12.46 25.91
C ALA A 5 7.77 -11.35 25.56
N TYR A 6 7.81 -10.93 24.31
CA TYR A 6 8.68 -9.85 23.85
C TYR A 6 8.15 -8.54 24.44
N PRO A 7 8.70 -8.03 25.55
CA PRO A 7 8.09 -6.93 26.30
C PRO A 7 8.16 -5.59 25.57
N TYR A 8 8.83 -5.55 24.40
CA TYR A 8 9.12 -4.32 23.67
C TYR A 8 8.31 -4.17 22.38
N ILE A 9 7.52 -5.18 21.96
CA ILE A 9 6.72 -5.09 20.75
C ILE A 9 5.35 -4.49 21.08
N LYS A 10 5.08 -3.31 20.52
CA LYS A 10 3.79 -2.65 20.59
C LYS A 10 2.87 -3.13 19.47
N ARG A 11 3.38 -3.23 18.24
CA ARG A 11 2.64 -3.65 17.05
C ARG A 11 3.55 -4.31 16.02
N PHE A 12 3.15 -5.44 15.50
CA PHE A 12 3.81 -6.02 14.32
C PHE A 12 3.44 -5.23 13.07
N LEU A 13 4.42 -5.03 12.20
CA LEU A 13 4.24 -4.37 10.91
C LEU A 13 4.26 -5.40 9.77
N THR A 14 5.36 -6.16 9.65
CA THR A 14 5.52 -7.12 8.56
C THR A 14 6.63 -8.15 8.87
N PHE A 15 6.78 -9.12 7.98
CA PHE A 15 7.81 -10.16 8.03
C PHE A 15 8.64 -10.10 6.76
N GLY A 16 9.94 -10.25 6.90
CA GLY A 16 10.87 -10.55 5.83
C GLY A 16 11.25 -12.03 5.82
N GLU A 17 12.23 -12.40 5.00
CA GLU A 17 12.69 -13.77 4.87
C GLU A 17 13.23 -14.35 6.20
N ASP A 18 14.04 -13.57 6.91
CA ASP A 18 14.69 -13.96 8.18
C ASP A 18 14.50 -12.95 9.32
N LYS A 19 13.67 -11.92 9.12
CA LYS A 19 13.45 -10.80 10.03
C LYS A 19 11.98 -10.54 10.28
N VAL A 20 11.71 -10.02 11.48
CA VAL A 20 10.43 -9.39 11.83
C VAL A 20 10.63 -7.89 11.97
N TYR A 21 9.61 -7.14 11.56
CA TYR A 21 9.56 -5.69 11.61
C TYR A 21 8.38 -5.27 12.48
N TYR A 22 8.62 -4.41 13.44
CA TYR A 22 7.63 -4.03 14.43
C TYR A 22 7.85 -2.61 14.94
N LEU A 23 6.79 -2.02 15.46
CA LEU A 23 6.82 -0.84 16.30
C LEU A 23 7.11 -1.30 17.73
N ASP A 24 8.11 -0.73 18.37
CA ASP A 24 8.39 -0.99 19.77
C ASP A 24 7.63 -0.04 20.72
N THR A 25 7.84 -0.22 22.02
CA THR A 25 7.14 0.58 23.06
C THR A 25 7.61 2.04 23.10
N ASP A 26 8.78 2.33 22.56
CA ASP A 26 9.36 3.68 22.52
C ASP A 26 8.89 4.47 21.28
N GLY A 27 8.14 3.82 20.38
CA GLY A 27 7.64 4.42 19.15
C GLY A 27 8.61 4.27 17.97
N ASP A 28 9.63 3.43 18.10
CA ASP A 28 10.62 3.21 17.06
C ASP A 28 10.26 2.02 16.18
N ILE A 29 10.54 2.14 14.88
CA ILE A 29 10.44 1.00 13.96
C ILE A 29 11.72 0.18 14.09
N THR A 30 11.54 -1.08 14.45
CA THR A 30 12.63 -1.98 14.79
C THR A 30 12.54 -3.26 13.96
N ARG A 31 13.69 -3.81 13.55
CA ARG A 31 13.80 -5.15 12.99
C ARG A 31 14.60 -6.06 13.91
N SER A 32 14.25 -7.33 13.94
CA SER A 32 15.04 -8.35 14.62
C SER A 32 14.98 -9.68 13.88
N ASP A 33 15.91 -10.60 14.19
CA ASP A 33 15.75 -12.00 13.82
C ASP A 33 14.58 -12.64 14.59
N TYR A 34 14.16 -13.84 14.19
CA TYR A 34 13.05 -14.56 14.82
C TYR A 34 13.36 -15.01 16.26
N GLN A 35 14.63 -14.99 16.69
CA GLN A 35 15.05 -15.29 18.04
C GLN A 35 15.18 -14.03 18.92
N HIS A 36 15.00 -12.83 18.36
CA HIS A 36 15.21 -11.55 19.03
C HIS A 36 16.64 -11.35 19.58
N THR A 37 17.64 -11.88 18.86
CA THR A 37 19.04 -11.77 19.26
C THR A 37 19.77 -10.63 18.52
N ALA A 38 19.30 -10.26 17.34
CA ALA A 38 19.87 -9.19 16.51
C ALA A 38 18.84 -8.08 16.31
N ILE A 39 18.68 -7.21 17.32
CA ILE A 39 17.72 -6.12 17.32
C ILE A 39 18.37 -4.87 16.71
N GLN A 40 17.70 -4.24 15.76
CA GLN A 40 18.16 -3.00 15.10
C GLN A 40 16.99 -2.04 14.90
N ARG A 41 17.16 -0.80 15.38
CA ARG A 41 16.27 0.31 15.04
C ARG A 41 16.50 0.72 13.59
N LEU A 42 15.42 1.06 12.90
CA LEU A 42 15.44 1.57 11.52
C LEU A 42 15.19 3.08 11.52
N GLU A 43 16.03 3.81 10.83
CA GLU A 43 15.88 5.24 10.58
C GLU A 43 15.06 5.42 9.28
N LEU A 44 13.75 5.59 9.41
CA LEU A 44 12.84 5.67 8.25
C LEU A 44 12.47 7.11 7.86
N GLY A 45 13.10 8.12 8.50
CA GLY A 45 12.80 9.52 8.21
C GLY A 45 11.42 9.99 8.67
N ILE A 46 10.78 9.22 9.55
CA ILE A 46 9.50 9.55 10.20
C ILE A 46 9.76 10.02 11.63
N ASP A 47 8.93 10.93 12.12
CA ASP A 47 9.08 11.50 13.48
C ASP A 47 8.61 10.51 14.56
N ASP A 48 7.56 9.75 14.27
CA ASP A 48 6.94 8.76 15.17
C ASP A 48 6.56 7.51 14.37
N GLY A 49 7.09 6.36 14.75
CA GLY A 49 6.75 5.08 14.14
C GLY A 49 5.27 4.70 14.26
N ASN A 50 4.50 5.34 15.14
CA ASN A 50 3.05 5.19 15.21
C ASN A 50 2.35 5.68 13.94
N ASP A 51 2.97 6.60 13.19
CA ASP A 51 2.45 7.13 11.94
C ASP A 51 2.58 6.12 10.77
N VAL A 52 3.35 5.05 10.93
CA VAL A 52 3.39 3.96 9.94
C VAL A 52 2.17 3.07 10.11
N ALA A 53 1.17 3.22 9.24
CA ALA A 53 -0.02 2.37 9.28
C ALA A 53 0.22 0.99 8.69
N TRP A 54 1.02 0.92 7.63
CA TRP A 54 1.24 -0.28 6.83
C TRP A 54 2.70 -0.38 6.38
N ALA A 55 3.22 -1.61 6.30
CA ALA A 55 4.54 -1.89 5.76
C ALA A 55 4.62 -3.27 5.09
N GLN A 56 5.47 -3.40 4.07
CA GLN A 56 5.76 -4.64 3.35
C GLN A 56 7.24 -4.74 3.02
N VAL A 57 7.84 -5.91 3.22
CA VAL A 57 9.20 -6.21 2.75
C VAL A 57 9.14 -6.72 1.31
N MET A 58 9.98 -6.14 0.44
CA MET A 58 10.15 -6.51 -0.96
C MET A 58 11.64 -6.61 -1.31
N GLY A 59 12.23 -7.81 -1.21
CA GLY A 59 13.67 -7.99 -1.32
C GLY A 59 14.42 -7.13 -0.29
N PRO A 60 15.36 -6.26 -0.71
CA PRO A 60 16.11 -5.39 0.20
C PRO A 60 15.33 -4.12 0.61
N TYR A 61 14.06 -3.99 0.24
CA TYR A 61 13.28 -2.78 0.50
C TYR A 61 12.18 -3.01 1.53
N LEU A 62 11.98 -2.05 2.42
CA LEU A 62 10.80 -1.88 3.24
C LEU A 62 9.93 -0.78 2.63
N ILE A 63 8.78 -1.17 2.08
CA ILE A 63 7.76 -0.23 1.62
C ILE A 63 6.86 0.08 2.80
N TYR A 64 6.52 1.34 3.04
CA TYR A 64 5.65 1.74 4.14
C TYR A 64 4.81 2.97 3.79
N TYR A 65 3.65 3.06 4.43
CA TYR A 65 2.75 4.20 4.34
C TYR A 65 2.77 5.00 5.64
N ASP A 66 3.06 6.31 5.53
CA ASP A 66 3.07 7.26 6.63
C ASP A 66 1.75 8.03 6.64
N THR A 67 0.95 7.85 7.70
CA THR A 67 -0.36 8.49 7.85
C THR A 67 -0.29 9.99 8.11
N LYS A 68 0.85 10.50 8.59
CA LYS A 68 1.04 11.92 8.86
C LYS A 68 1.24 12.71 7.57
N THR A 69 2.01 12.16 6.65
CA THR A 69 2.26 12.76 5.33
C THR A 69 1.26 12.30 4.27
N GLU A 70 0.53 11.21 4.55
CA GLU A 70 -0.35 10.51 3.60
C GLU A 70 0.40 10.02 2.35
N LEU A 71 1.68 9.65 2.51
CA LEU A 71 2.55 9.26 1.42
C LEU A 71 3.14 7.87 1.62
N MET A 72 3.49 7.22 0.52
CA MET A 72 4.17 5.93 0.50
C MET A 72 5.66 6.12 0.27
N TYR A 73 6.46 5.44 1.06
CA TYR A 73 7.92 5.48 1.00
C TYR A 73 8.50 4.09 0.83
N SER A 74 9.72 4.06 0.34
CA SER A 74 10.56 2.87 0.28
C SER A 74 11.91 3.14 0.91
N CYS A 75 12.30 2.30 1.87
CA CYS A 75 13.63 2.32 2.48
C CYS A 75 14.43 1.12 1.99
N ASN A 76 15.60 1.36 1.39
CA ASN A 76 16.57 0.30 1.13
C ASN A 76 17.24 -0.10 2.45
N LEU A 77 16.99 -1.32 2.90
CA LEU A 77 17.41 -1.84 4.21
C LEU A 77 18.92 -2.11 4.34
N ASP A 78 19.63 -2.17 3.21
CA ASP A 78 21.08 -2.41 3.19
C ASP A 78 21.88 -1.11 3.37
N VAL A 79 21.37 -0.01 2.77
CA VAL A 79 22.09 1.27 2.73
C VAL A 79 21.34 2.41 3.43
N GLY A 80 20.11 2.19 3.88
CA GLY A 80 19.30 3.18 4.60
C GLY A 80 18.77 4.32 3.72
N THR A 81 18.82 4.20 2.39
CA THR A 81 18.30 5.23 1.48
C THR A 81 16.79 5.17 1.43
N ILE A 82 16.12 6.30 1.65
CA ILE A 82 14.67 6.44 1.60
C ILE A 82 14.29 7.21 0.33
N VAL A 83 13.28 6.71 -0.38
CA VAL A 83 12.70 7.36 -1.56
C VAL A 83 11.19 7.46 -1.39
N LEU A 84 10.62 8.56 -1.86
CA LEU A 84 9.18 8.71 -2.04
C LEU A 84 8.74 7.87 -3.24
N LEU A 85 7.68 7.07 -3.06
CA LEU A 85 6.97 6.46 -4.16
C LEU A 85 5.82 7.40 -4.53
N ASP A 86 5.95 8.04 -5.69
CA ASP A 86 5.10 9.16 -6.13
C ASP A 86 3.73 8.64 -6.61
N PHE A 87 2.93 8.18 -5.64
CA PHE A 87 1.53 7.81 -5.87
C PHE A 87 0.60 8.85 -5.27
N ASP A 88 -0.45 9.18 -5.99
CA ASP A 88 -1.53 10.04 -5.51
C ASP A 88 -2.28 9.33 -4.38
N GLY A 89 -2.42 10.02 -3.26
CA GLY A 89 -3.31 9.70 -2.15
C GLY A 89 -3.60 8.21 -1.96
N VAL A 90 -2.66 7.46 -1.41
CA VAL A 90 -2.92 6.08 -1.02
C VAL A 90 -3.85 6.13 0.18
N ALA A 91 -5.14 5.96 -0.04
CA ALA A 91 -6.04 5.60 1.04
C ALA A 91 -5.47 4.34 1.68
N ASP A 92 -5.26 4.35 3.00
CA ASP A 92 -4.68 3.30 3.85
C ASP A 92 -4.80 1.91 3.19
N PRO A 93 -3.74 1.37 2.56
CA PRO A 93 -3.87 0.15 1.79
C PRO A 93 -4.24 -1.00 2.72
N SER A 94 -5.38 -1.62 2.48
CA SER A 94 -5.88 -2.72 3.30
C SER A 94 -5.09 -4.01 3.11
N GLY A 95 -4.16 -4.05 2.15
CA GLY A 95 -3.41 -5.24 1.79
C GLY A 95 -2.01 -4.96 1.26
N LEU A 96 -1.39 -5.98 0.67
CA LEU A 96 -0.07 -5.89 0.08
C LEU A 96 -0.14 -5.17 -1.27
N CYS A 97 0.48 -3.99 -1.38
CA CYS A 97 0.53 -3.19 -2.61
C CYS A 97 1.72 -3.52 -3.51
N GLY A 98 2.51 -4.55 -3.20
CA GLY A 98 3.65 -4.96 -4.01
C GLY A 98 3.65 -6.44 -4.35
N ASN A 99 4.09 -6.78 -5.54
CA ASN A 99 4.35 -8.14 -5.98
C ASN A 99 5.76 -8.23 -6.59
N GLY A 100 6.62 -9.06 -5.99
CA GLY A 100 7.96 -9.30 -6.52
C GLY A 100 8.78 -8.01 -6.73
N ASN A 101 8.76 -7.45 -7.95
CA ASN A 101 9.61 -6.33 -8.35
C ASN A 101 8.87 -4.99 -8.52
N TRP A 102 7.57 -4.94 -8.25
CA TRP A 102 6.74 -3.76 -8.49
C TRP A 102 5.88 -3.41 -7.28
N VAL A 103 5.76 -2.12 -7.01
CA VAL A 103 4.76 -1.53 -6.12
C VAL A 103 3.69 -0.91 -7.00
N TYR A 104 2.43 -1.05 -6.61
CA TYR A 104 1.27 -0.56 -7.35
C TYR A 104 0.53 0.50 -6.54
N GLY A 105 0.02 1.51 -7.22
CA GLY A 105 -0.73 2.61 -6.65
C GLY A 105 -1.48 3.38 -7.70
N LEU A 106 -2.06 4.50 -7.33
CA LEU A 106 -2.65 5.45 -8.26
C LEU A 106 -1.67 6.58 -8.53
N TYR A 107 -1.59 7.02 -9.78
CA TYR A 107 -0.81 8.16 -10.22
C TYR A 107 -1.62 8.95 -11.26
N ASP A 108 -1.91 10.21 -10.99
CA ASP A 108 -2.75 11.09 -11.81
C ASP A 108 -4.10 10.42 -12.16
N GLY A 109 -4.72 9.79 -11.15
CA GLY A 109 -5.99 9.08 -11.29
C GLY A 109 -5.95 7.74 -12.04
N ASN A 110 -4.77 7.31 -12.49
CA ASN A 110 -4.56 6.08 -13.25
C ASN A 110 -3.95 4.99 -12.38
N LEU A 111 -4.16 3.71 -12.73
CA LEU A 111 -3.42 2.63 -12.10
C LEU A 111 -1.98 2.62 -12.62
N ALA A 112 -1.03 2.72 -11.70
CA ALA A 112 0.39 2.78 -12.02
C ALA A 112 1.19 1.75 -11.22
N LYS A 113 2.43 1.51 -11.67
CA LYS A 113 3.43 0.71 -10.97
C LYS A 113 4.77 1.44 -10.97
N VAL A 114 5.57 1.20 -9.93
CA VAL A 114 6.92 1.74 -9.78
C VAL A 114 7.84 0.66 -9.20
N ARG A 115 9.13 0.74 -9.49
CA ARG A 115 10.12 -0.11 -8.80
C ARG A 115 10.22 0.28 -7.32
N PRO A 116 10.58 -0.67 -6.40
CA PRO A 116 10.77 -0.34 -4.99
C PRO A 116 11.83 0.75 -4.73
N ASN A 117 12.76 0.98 -5.67
CA ASN A 117 13.74 2.08 -5.60
C ASN A 117 13.22 3.42 -6.14
N GLY A 118 11.92 3.54 -6.46
CA GLY A 118 11.32 4.74 -7.02
C GLY A 118 11.53 4.96 -8.52
N SER A 119 12.24 4.06 -9.21
CA SER A 119 12.46 4.17 -10.66
C SER A 119 11.34 3.52 -11.48
N GLU A 120 11.30 3.84 -12.77
CA GLU A 120 10.43 3.20 -13.75
C GLU A 120 8.92 3.33 -13.42
N LEU A 121 8.46 4.53 -12.96
CA LEU A 121 7.04 4.80 -12.81
C LEU A 121 6.34 4.64 -14.18
N GLN A 122 5.29 3.82 -14.22
CA GLN A 122 4.56 3.49 -15.44
C GLN A 122 3.07 3.39 -15.17
N THR A 123 2.26 4.12 -15.94
CA THR A 123 0.82 3.90 -16.01
C THR A 123 0.55 2.57 -16.72
N ILE A 124 -0.30 1.73 -16.15
CA ILE A 124 -0.66 0.42 -16.70
C ILE A 124 -2.14 0.28 -17.04
N TYR A 125 -2.98 1.19 -16.53
CA TYR A 125 -4.39 1.28 -16.89
C TYR A 125 -4.89 2.71 -16.69
N GLU A 126 -5.57 3.23 -17.72
CA GLU A 126 -6.24 4.53 -17.72
C GLU A 126 -7.75 4.29 -17.76
N PRO A 127 -8.50 4.69 -16.71
CA PRO A 127 -9.96 4.54 -16.71
C PRO A 127 -10.61 5.51 -17.70
N ASP A 128 -11.74 5.13 -18.25
CA ASP A 128 -12.57 6.05 -19.03
C ASP A 128 -13.35 7.02 -18.12
N ASP A 129 -14.02 8.02 -18.73
CA ASP A 129 -14.78 9.05 -18.01
C ASP A 129 -15.92 8.52 -17.14
N SER A 130 -16.27 7.25 -17.25
CA SER A 130 -17.33 6.62 -16.45
C SER A 130 -16.84 5.97 -15.17
N LEU A 131 -15.52 5.87 -14.98
CA LEU A 131 -14.90 5.18 -13.86
C LEU A 131 -13.82 6.06 -13.22
N GLU A 132 -13.89 6.21 -11.90
CA GLU A 132 -12.89 6.89 -11.07
C GLU A 132 -12.23 5.85 -10.16
N LEU A 133 -10.94 5.61 -10.31
CA LEU A 133 -10.20 4.74 -9.41
C LEU A 133 -10.05 5.41 -8.04
N VAL A 134 -10.23 4.65 -6.97
CA VAL A 134 -10.22 5.16 -5.59
C VAL A 134 -9.00 4.69 -4.83
N SER A 135 -8.69 3.39 -4.89
CA SER A 135 -7.53 2.83 -4.16
C SER A 135 -7.07 1.52 -4.78
N VAL A 136 -5.80 1.19 -4.56
CA VAL A 136 -5.25 -0.15 -4.75
C VAL A 136 -5.31 -0.87 -3.42
N GLU A 137 -6.06 -1.99 -3.37
CA GLU A 137 -6.31 -2.73 -2.14
C GLU A 137 -5.31 -3.87 -1.94
N HIS A 138 -4.96 -4.57 -3.02
CA HIS A 138 -4.07 -5.73 -2.93
C HIS A 138 -3.41 -6.05 -4.26
N ALA A 139 -2.10 -6.30 -4.24
CA ALA A 139 -1.33 -6.73 -5.40
C ALA A 139 -0.92 -8.20 -5.26
N MET A 140 -1.36 -9.02 -6.22
CA MET A 140 -0.98 -10.43 -6.36
C MET A 140 -0.07 -10.62 -7.58
N GLU A 141 0.43 -11.82 -7.79
CA GLU A 141 1.36 -12.11 -8.91
C GLU A 141 0.82 -11.68 -10.28
N ASN A 142 -0.46 -11.97 -10.55
CA ASN A 142 -1.08 -11.73 -11.86
C ASN A 142 -2.27 -10.76 -11.82
N TYR A 143 -2.66 -10.29 -10.64
CA TYR A 143 -3.88 -9.50 -10.45
C TYR A 143 -3.66 -8.38 -9.45
N ILE A 144 -4.34 -7.26 -9.70
CA ILE A 144 -4.48 -6.16 -8.75
C ILE A 144 -5.94 -6.06 -8.35
N ILE A 145 -6.21 -6.08 -7.06
CA ILE A 145 -7.53 -5.74 -6.52
C ILE A 145 -7.52 -4.25 -6.23
N LEU A 146 -8.53 -3.55 -6.73
CA LEU A 146 -8.68 -2.12 -6.54
C LEU A 146 -10.14 -1.76 -6.31
N THR A 147 -10.37 -0.58 -5.78
CA THR A 147 -11.70 0.00 -5.66
C THR A 147 -11.87 1.15 -6.64
N ALA A 148 -13.08 1.26 -7.17
CA ALA A 148 -13.42 2.33 -8.10
C ALA A 148 -14.89 2.74 -7.95
N LYS A 149 -15.20 3.95 -8.39
CA LYS A 149 -16.51 4.58 -8.34
C LYS A 149 -17.02 4.83 -9.74
N ASN A 150 -18.25 4.41 -10.02
CA ASN A 150 -18.87 4.66 -11.31
C ASN A 150 -19.40 6.10 -11.36
N THR A 151 -18.85 6.93 -12.26
CA THR A 151 -19.21 8.34 -12.42
C THR A 151 -20.34 8.57 -13.41
N ALA A 152 -20.70 7.58 -14.24
CA ALA A 152 -21.73 7.71 -15.26
C ALA A 152 -23.12 8.04 -14.68
N ASN A 153 -23.40 7.59 -13.45
CA ASN A 153 -24.67 7.88 -12.77
C ASN A 153 -24.72 9.26 -12.12
N ILE A 154 -23.58 9.89 -11.86
CA ILE A 154 -23.50 11.21 -11.23
C ILE A 154 -23.94 12.29 -12.23
N LYS A 155 -23.55 12.16 -13.50
CA LYS A 155 -23.93 13.10 -14.58
C LYS A 155 -25.44 13.10 -14.89
N LYS A 156 -26.16 12.01 -14.59
CA LYS A 156 -27.61 11.90 -14.76
C LYS A 156 -28.44 12.39 -13.55
N GLY A 157 -27.84 12.41 -12.36
CA GLY A 157 -28.50 12.81 -11.11
C GLY A 157 -28.49 14.32 -10.86
N ALA A 158 -27.72 15.12 -11.62
CA ALA A 158 -27.63 16.57 -11.43
C ALA A 158 -28.93 17.33 -11.77
N GLU A 159 -29.87 16.69 -12.45
CA GLU A 159 -31.18 17.29 -12.78
C GLU A 159 -32.28 17.00 -11.74
N ASN A 160 -32.07 16.09 -10.81
CA ASN A 160 -33.03 15.76 -9.74
C ASN A 160 -32.34 15.88 -8.39
N ASN A 161 -32.75 16.83 -7.60
CA ASN A 161 -32.27 17.24 -6.26
C ASN A 161 -32.39 16.17 -5.16
N SER A 162 -32.03 14.94 -5.42
CA SER A 162 -31.76 13.92 -4.40
C SER A 162 -30.33 13.40 -4.64
N ALA A 163 -29.38 14.04 -3.97
CA ALA A 163 -28.00 13.54 -3.89
C ALA A 163 -28.00 12.21 -3.12
N ASP A 164 -28.31 11.12 -3.81
CA ASP A 164 -27.90 9.79 -3.38
C ASP A 164 -26.41 9.68 -3.66
N SER A 165 -25.59 10.10 -2.69
CA SER A 165 -24.12 10.07 -2.74
C SER A 165 -23.56 8.64 -2.64
N SER A 166 -24.39 7.63 -2.76
CA SER A 166 -24.03 6.22 -2.84
C SER A 166 -23.90 5.73 -4.30
N ALA A 167 -23.22 6.49 -5.16
CA ALA A 167 -22.55 5.85 -6.29
C ALA A 167 -21.50 4.94 -5.67
N GLY A 168 -21.94 3.72 -5.29
CA GLY A 168 -21.18 2.86 -4.38
C GLY A 168 -19.81 2.56 -4.96
N ILE A 169 -18.78 2.74 -4.13
CA ILE A 169 -17.44 2.21 -4.39
C ILE A 169 -17.59 0.69 -4.59
N LYS A 170 -17.03 0.19 -5.67
CA LYS A 170 -17.08 -1.22 -6.04
C LYS A 170 -15.67 -1.77 -6.16
N THR A 171 -15.55 -3.07 -5.96
CA THR A 171 -14.27 -3.77 -6.08
C THR A 171 -14.10 -4.29 -7.49
N TYR A 172 -12.89 -4.15 -8.01
CA TYR A 172 -12.47 -4.59 -9.33
C TYR A 172 -11.22 -5.44 -9.25
N CYS A 173 -11.05 -6.31 -10.23
CA CYS A 173 -9.85 -7.09 -10.45
C CYS A 173 -9.23 -6.68 -11.79
N TYR A 174 -8.00 -6.18 -11.75
CA TYR A 174 -7.20 -5.90 -12.94
C TYR A 174 -6.24 -7.05 -13.22
N ASN A 175 -6.31 -7.62 -14.42
CA ASN A 175 -5.43 -8.69 -14.84
C ASN A 175 -4.15 -8.11 -15.46
N LEU A 176 -3.00 -8.35 -14.84
CA LEU A 176 -1.69 -7.83 -15.28
C LEU A 176 -1.21 -8.41 -16.62
N GLN A 177 -1.74 -9.58 -17.04
CA GLN A 177 -1.35 -10.22 -18.29
C GLN A 177 -2.20 -9.77 -19.47
N THR A 178 -3.51 -9.61 -19.28
CA THR A 178 -4.43 -9.24 -20.36
C THR A 178 -4.71 -7.74 -20.41
N GLY A 179 -4.46 -7.00 -19.33
CA GLY A 179 -4.82 -5.59 -19.20
C GLY A 179 -6.33 -5.35 -19.01
N GLU A 180 -7.10 -6.38 -18.68
CA GLU A 180 -8.54 -6.29 -18.50
C GLU A 180 -8.91 -5.94 -17.05
N LEU A 181 -9.83 -5.00 -16.90
CA LEU A 181 -10.45 -4.66 -15.62
C LEU A 181 -11.86 -5.27 -15.54
N THR A 182 -12.11 -6.08 -14.52
CA THR A 182 -13.38 -6.75 -14.29
C THR A 182 -13.96 -6.38 -12.94
N GLN A 183 -15.24 -5.95 -12.90
CA GLN A 183 -15.92 -5.72 -11.63
C GLN A 183 -16.17 -7.04 -10.92
N LEU A 184 -15.80 -7.12 -9.64
CA LEU A 184 -16.16 -8.25 -8.79
C LEU A 184 -17.57 -8.04 -8.25
N SER A 185 -18.47 -8.97 -8.51
CA SER A 185 -19.82 -8.97 -7.91
C SER A 185 -19.71 -9.44 -6.46
N ALA A 186 -20.28 -8.70 -5.52
CA ALA A 186 -20.63 -9.28 -4.22
C ALA A 186 -21.79 -10.27 -4.45
N GLU A 187 -21.59 -11.54 -4.15
CA GLU A 187 -22.68 -12.51 -4.02
C GLU A 187 -23.50 -12.26 -2.75
#